data_393b1c6c50af6973b2f3203a706b8dde
#
_entry.id   393b1c6c50af6973b2f3203a706b8dde
#
_cell.length_a   1.000
_cell.length_b   1.000
_cell.length_c   1.000
_cell.angle_alpha   90.00
_cell.angle_beta   90.00
_cell.angle_gamma   90.00
#
_symmetry.space_group_name_H-M   'P 1'
#
loop_
_entity.id
_entity.type
_entity.pdbx_description
1 polymer ?
#
loop_
_entity_poly.entity_id
_entity_poly.type
_entity_poly.pdbx_seq_one_letter_code
_entity_poly.pdbx_strand_id
1 'polypeptide(L)'
;MIRCPPWVLAVLLASGGCTVRAQSNGVPLVQRQWFETRTAHFNIYSCGVPADVYKLSGRLEQFCQAFTQLAGAEAVASPPIVVMAFPNHESMVPFLPLYQGRPANLAAFFQRGNDENLIVLGLPDTNSAYTDLEVIFHEYTHLLFRHNDRIWPLWLKEGMAEVYSTFETAGPNVRIGKPINHHLSLLAQQPLLPLAELFTVVHDSPQYNERNRQGIFYAESWLLADYLMAGDNPACQARFKQFRPLLQQGQLPAQAFTNALQTTLPVMDAELRRYLKAGRFVPIEFPLKSDISSPITLTTRAITPVEAYFRLGDELLRIGRAEAAEVYFTQAQKLAPASPLPYEGLGLVAAEREQHEEALRNFKAAFQHGSTSFLAYYVAARVQYRLTADSEDRYAPLKSETAVAIRGELQKSLALMPDFGPAHELLGFFEMVQGENLALAEHHLQRAIDLEPENTSYLFSLAQVQWRNRNLDAARRTLQPLLLPNTDAKLRAHAEEMIQGIDRKQPVQ
;
A
#
# COMPACT_ATOMS: atom_id res chain seq x y z
N MET A 1 -9.33 -18.00 -9.06
CA MET A 1 -8.54 -17.86 -7.79
C MET A 1 -7.59 -16.68 -7.95
N ILE A 2 -8.06 -15.49 -7.60
CA ILE A 2 -7.15 -14.35 -7.42
C ILE A 2 -6.82 -14.33 -5.94
N ARG A 3 -5.78 -15.07 -5.56
CA ARG A 3 -5.12 -14.84 -4.28
C ARG A 3 -4.44 -13.49 -4.40
N CYS A 4 -4.96 -12.45 -3.75
CA CYS A 4 -4.11 -11.32 -3.40
C CYS A 4 -2.99 -11.87 -2.54
N PRO A 5 -1.73 -11.82 -2.97
CA PRO A 5 -0.62 -12.17 -2.09
C PRO A 5 -0.62 -11.13 -0.95
N PRO A 6 -0.60 -11.55 0.31
CA PRO A 6 -0.41 -10.63 1.41
C PRO A 6 1.03 -10.10 1.35
N TRP A 7 1.21 -8.90 0.85
CA TRP A 7 2.50 -8.22 0.91
C TRP A 7 2.74 -7.74 2.35
N VAL A 8 3.23 -8.65 3.18
CA VAL A 8 3.77 -8.32 4.50
C VAL A 8 5.26 -8.09 4.32
N LEU A 9 5.68 -6.85 4.26
CA LEU A 9 7.09 -6.49 4.24
C LEU A 9 7.63 -6.46 5.66
N ALA A 10 8.51 -7.41 5.95
CA ALA A 10 9.10 -7.64 7.27
C ALA A 10 10.62 -7.44 7.22
N VAL A 11 11.14 -6.54 8.02
CA VAL A 11 12.59 -6.46 8.29
C VAL A 11 12.91 -7.32 9.49
N LEU A 12 13.67 -8.39 9.27
CA LEU A 12 14.24 -9.23 10.33
C LEU A 12 15.47 -8.54 10.93
N LEU A 13 15.35 -8.04 12.14
CA LEU A 13 16.52 -7.66 12.95
C LEU A 13 17.13 -8.95 13.54
N ALA A 14 18.31 -9.35 13.07
CA ALA A 14 19.09 -10.40 13.67
C ALA A 14 19.76 -9.88 14.96
N SER A 15 19.17 -10.14 16.11
CA SER A 15 19.85 -10.01 17.40
C SER A 15 19.56 -11.23 18.28
N GLY A 16 20.63 -11.69 18.94
CA GLY A 16 20.78 -12.95 19.63
C GLY A 16 19.67 -13.32 20.61
N GLY A 17 19.51 -14.63 20.74
CA GLY A 17 18.48 -15.27 21.54
C GLY A 17 18.40 -14.80 22.98
N CYS A 18 17.23 -14.30 23.33
CA CYS A 18 16.79 -14.16 24.71
C CYS A 18 15.45 -14.88 24.85
N THR A 19 15.44 -15.95 25.60
CA THR A 19 14.21 -16.66 25.97
C THR A 19 13.44 -15.80 26.96
N VAL A 20 12.47 -15.02 26.45
CA VAL A 20 11.60 -14.22 27.31
C VAL A 20 10.46 -15.11 27.82
N ARG A 21 10.47 -15.41 29.11
CA ARG A 21 9.32 -15.92 29.84
C ARG A 21 8.29 -14.78 29.95
N ALA A 22 7.17 -14.92 29.25
CA ALA A 22 6.02 -14.02 29.37
C ALA A 22 5.38 -14.21 30.76
N GLN A 23 5.58 -13.26 31.67
CA GLN A 23 4.71 -13.00 32.81
C GLN A 23 4.33 -11.50 32.75
N SER A 24 3.29 -11.17 32.00
CA SER A 24 2.66 -9.85 32.08
C SER A 24 1.58 -9.90 33.18
N ASN A 25 1.90 -9.43 34.38
CA ASN A 25 0.92 -9.07 35.40
C ASN A 25 0.19 -7.77 35.03
N GLY A 26 -0.36 -7.67 33.82
CA GLY A 26 -1.06 -6.47 33.33
C GLY A 26 -2.50 -6.74 32.96
N VAL A 27 -3.35 -5.71 33.09
CA VAL A 27 -4.72 -5.72 32.57
C VAL A 27 -4.67 -6.14 31.08
N PRO A 28 -5.47 -7.15 30.66
CA PRO A 28 -5.52 -7.57 29.26
C PRO A 28 -5.73 -6.37 28.34
N LEU A 29 -5.08 -6.37 27.19
CA LEU A 29 -5.05 -5.24 26.25
C LEU A 29 -6.46 -4.72 25.92
N VAL A 30 -7.39 -5.62 25.71
CA VAL A 30 -8.80 -5.32 25.42
C VAL A 30 -9.60 -4.71 26.59
N GLN A 31 -9.09 -4.81 27.82
CA GLN A 31 -9.71 -4.20 29.00
C GLN A 31 -9.14 -2.81 29.31
N ARG A 32 -8.09 -2.38 28.58
CA ARG A 32 -7.57 -1.03 28.68
C ARG A 32 -8.48 -0.07 27.93
N GLN A 33 -8.46 1.20 28.35
CA GLN A 33 -9.15 2.24 27.60
C GLN A 33 -8.37 2.55 26.32
N TRP A 34 -9.00 2.34 25.18
CA TRP A 34 -8.48 2.71 23.88
C TRP A 34 -8.99 4.07 23.45
N PHE A 35 -8.17 4.76 22.65
CA PHE A 35 -8.48 6.07 22.08
C PHE A 35 -8.24 6.03 20.57
N GLU A 36 -9.09 6.73 19.85
CA GLU A 36 -8.87 7.12 18.46
C GLU A 36 -8.36 8.56 18.46
N THR A 37 -7.19 8.78 17.87
CA THR A 37 -6.59 10.11 17.65
C THR A 37 -6.51 10.34 16.15
N ARG A 38 -7.18 11.37 15.66
CA ARG A 38 -7.19 11.74 14.24
C ARG A 38 -6.33 12.95 14.02
N THR A 39 -5.50 12.89 13.00
CA THR A 39 -4.71 13.99 12.45
C THR A 39 -5.17 14.30 11.03
N ALA A 40 -4.42 15.11 10.27
CA ALA A 40 -4.76 15.40 8.88
C ALA A 40 -4.66 14.17 7.96
N HIS A 41 -3.69 13.26 8.25
CA HIS A 41 -3.38 12.12 7.37
C HIS A 41 -3.56 10.75 8.04
N PHE A 42 -3.72 10.69 9.37
CA PHE A 42 -3.70 9.43 10.11
C PHE A 42 -4.87 9.29 11.08
N ASN A 43 -5.41 8.06 11.17
CA ASN A 43 -6.30 7.61 12.22
C ASN A 43 -5.55 6.66 13.17
N ILE A 44 -5.16 7.12 14.35
CA ILE A 44 -4.31 6.38 15.28
C ILE A 44 -5.14 5.78 16.41
N TYR A 45 -5.11 4.46 16.53
CA TYR A 45 -5.76 3.72 17.62
C TYR A 45 -4.70 3.27 18.63
N SER A 46 -4.87 3.64 19.90
CA SER A 46 -3.91 3.31 20.95
C SER A 46 -4.55 3.20 22.33
N CYS A 47 -3.99 2.34 23.16
CA CYS A 47 -4.19 2.34 24.61
C CYS A 47 -2.90 2.67 25.39
N GLY A 48 -1.93 3.26 24.71
CA GLY A 48 -0.67 3.73 25.29
C GLY A 48 -0.76 5.10 25.96
N VAL A 49 0.38 5.62 26.37
CA VAL A 49 0.47 6.93 27.04
C VAL A 49 0.13 8.04 26.02
N PRO A 50 -0.82 8.96 26.33
CA PRO A 50 -1.23 10.00 25.39
C PRO A 50 -0.10 10.88 24.87
N ALA A 51 0.91 11.17 25.71
CA ALA A 51 2.07 11.97 25.33
C ALA A 51 2.92 11.29 24.24
N ASP A 52 3.03 9.96 24.27
CA ASP A 52 3.78 9.21 23.26
C ASP A 52 3.01 9.11 21.95
N VAL A 53 1.68 8.96 22.02
CA VAL A 53 0.78 9.04 20.85
C VAL A 53 0.88 10.42 20.19
N TYR A 54 0.90 11.50 20.99
CA TYR A 54 1.08 12.86 20.49
C TYR A 54 2.43 13.02 19.74
N LYS A 55 3.53 12.52 20.33
CA LYS A 55 4.85 12.55 19.68
C LYS A 55 4.88 11.76 18.39
N LEU A 56 4.28 10.57 18.37
CA LEU A 56 4.16 9.74 17.16
C LEU A 56 3.39 10.49 16.07
N SER A 57 2.21 11.04 16.41
CA SER A 57 1.38 11.83 15.51
C SER A 57 2.19 12.98 14.90
N GLY A 58 2.99 13.68 15.73
CA GLY A 58 3.87 14.75 15.29
C GLY A 58 4.87 14.32 14.25
N ARG A 59 5.56 13.21 14.49
CA ARG A 59 6.57 12.71 13.56
C ARG A 59 5.98 12.25 12.22
N LEU A 60 4.84 11.58 12.26
CA LEU A 60 4.15 11.15 11.05
C LEU A 60 3.70 12.34 10.19
N GLU A 61 3.10 13.37 10.82
CA GLU A 61 2.68 14.59 10.13
C GLU A 61 3.87 15.42 9.61
N GLN A 62 4.95 15.52 10.36
CA GLN A 62 6.17 16.19 9.92
C GLN A 62 6.82 15.48 8.73
N PHE A 63 6.76 14.16 8.68
CA PHE A 63 7.20 13.41 7.50
C PHE A 63 6.36 13.77 6.26
N CYS A 64 5.03 13.81 6.39
CA CYS A 64 4.13 14.22 5.29
C CYS A 64 4.45 15.62 4.80
N GLN A 65 4.68 16.57 5.69
CA GLN A 65 5.04 17.95 5.35
C GLN A 65 6.39 18.02 4.65
N ALA A 66 7.39 17.28 5.15
CA ALA A 66 8.72 17.22 4.53
C ALA A 66 8.65 16.62 3.12
N PHE A 67 7.90 15.54 2.97
CA PHE A 67 7.66 14.91 1.67
C PHE A 67 7.00 15.88 0.69
N THR A 68 5.91 16.50 1.08
CA THR A 68 5.18 17.50 0.26
C THR A 68 6.11 18.64 -0.17
N GLN A 69 6.92 19.14 0.76
CA GLN A 69 7.85 20.25 0.48
C GLN A 69 8.95 19.87 -0.51
N LEU A 70 9.49 18.65 -0.43
CA LEU A 70 10.56 18.17 -1.31
C LEU A 70 10.05 17.63 -2.64
N ALA A 71 8.99 16.84 -2.61
CA ALA A 71 8.43 16.20 -3.80
C ALA A 71 7.54 17.16 -4.62
N GLY A 72 7.08 18.27 -4.03
CA GLY A 72 6.19 19.23 -4.68
C GLY A 72 4.79 18.69 -4.97
N ALA A 73 4.39 17.63 -4.26
CA ALA A 73 3.08 16.99 -4.39
C ALA A 73 2.47 16.81 -3.00
N GLU A 74 1.16 16.97 -2.87
CA GLU A 74 0.47 16.71 -1.60
C GLU A 74 0.65 15.27 -1.14
N ALA A 75 0.88 15.10 0.15
CA ALA A 75 1.01 13.80 0.79
C ALA A 75 -0.37 13.16 1.04
N VAL A 76 -1.19 13.06 0.00
CA VAL A 76 -2.53 12.46 0.11
C VAL A 76 -2.42 10.96 -0.10
N ALA A 77 -2.74 10.20 0.94
CA ALA A 77 -2.88 8.76 0.85
C ALA A 77 -4.36 8.39 0.64
N SER A 78 -4.64 7.69 -0.43
CA SER A 78 -5.91 7.00 -0.65
C SER A 78 -5.58 5.54 -0.96
N PRO A 79 -6.09 4.58 -0.23
CA PRO A 79 -7.01 4.67 0.92
C PRO A 79 -6.38 5.29 2.21
N PRO A 80 -7.22 5.60 3.22
CA PRO A 80 -6.78 6.19 4.49
C PRO A 80 -5.69 5.38 5.21
N ILE A 81 -4.91 6.03 6.07
CA ILE A 81 -3.90 5.36 6.88
C ILE A 81 -4.40 5.19 8.31
N VAL A 82 -4.50 3.96 8.73
CA VAL A 82 -4.78 3.56 10.10
C VAL A 82 -3.47 3.17 10.79
N VAL A 83 -3.28 3.64 12.01
CA VAL A 83 -2.12 3.31 12.83
C VAL A 83 -2.58 2.59 14.09
N MET A 84 -2.15 1.34 14.28
CA MET A 84 -2.31 0.61 15.52
C MET A 84 -1.05 0.78 16.36
N ALA A 85 -1.12 1.68 17.35
CA ALA A 85 0.01 2.01 18.22
C ALA A 85 -0.14 1.32 19.58
N PHE A 86 0.53 0.19 19.74
CA PHE A 86 0.52 -0.59 20.99
C PHE A 86 1.36 0.08 22.08
N PRO A 87 1.03 -0.09 23.36
CA PRO A 87 1.78 0.54 24.46
C PRO A 87 3.27 0.26 24.49
N ASN A 88 3.68 -0.89 23.97
CA ASN A 88 5.07 -1.32 23.81
C ASN A 88 5.16 -2.49 22.84
N HIS A 89 6.37 -2.90 22.50
CA HIS A 89 6.61 -4.03 21.60
C HIS A 89 6.00 -5.35 22.10
N GLU A 90 6.13 -5.66 23.40
CA GLU A 90 5.60 -6.91 23.98
C GLU A 90 4.10 -7.06 23.75
N SER A 91 3.34 -5.98 23.93
CA SER A 91 1.89 -5.95 23.71
C SER A 91 1.49 -6.05 22.24
N MET A 92 2.39 -5.72 21.31
CA MET A 92 2.21 -5.86 19.87
C MET A 92 2.45 -7.31 19.37
N VAL A 93 3.33 -8.08 20.02
CA VAL A 93 3.73 -9.43 19.57
C VAL A 93 2.57 -10.34 19.19
N PRO A 94 1.43 -10.40 19.93
CA PRO A 94 0.28 -11.22 19.54
C PRO A 94 -0.38 -10.83 18.22
N PHE A 95 -0.10 -9.64 17.71
CA PHE A 95 -0.68 -9.04 16.51
C PHE A 95 0.31 -8.98 15.33
N LEU A 96 1.48 -9.58 15.46
CA LEU A 96 2.45 -9.67 14.38
C LEU A 96 2.06 -10.77 13.37
N PRO A 97 2.44 -10.59 12.09
CA PRO A 97 2.35 -11.65 11.10
C PRO A 97 3.11 -12.90 11.55
N LEU A 98 2.64 -14.08 11.14
CA LEU A 98 3.33 -15.33 11.47
C LEU A 98 4.36 -15.69 10.39
N TYR A 99 5.57 -16.00 10.82
CA TYR A 99 6.61 -16.61 10.01
C TYR A 99 6.94 -18.00 10.56
N GLN A 100 6.76 -19.05 9.77
CA GLN A 100 6.93 -20.45 10.19
C GLN A 100 6.11 -20.77 11.47
N GLY A 101 4.90 -20.24 11.58
CA GLY A 101 4.00 -20.48 12.71
C GLY A 101 4.33 -19.71 14.00
N ARG A 102 5.29 -18.79 13.97
CA ARG A 102 5.66 -17.91 15.11
C ARG A 102 5.51 -16.45 14.73
N PRO A 103 5.21 -15.56 15.69
CA PRO A 103 5.24 -14.13 15.42
C PRO A 103 6.58 -13.71 14.80
N ALA A 104 6.53 -12.97 13.72
CA ALA A 104 7.72 -12.42 13.09
C ALA A 104 8.45 -11.46 14.05
N ASN A 105 9.77 -11.39 13.99
CA ASN A 105 10.54 -10.45 14.83
C ASN A 105 10.58 -9.08 14.15
N LEU A 106 9.52 -8.30 14.33
CA LEU A 106 9.32 -6.99 13.72
C LEU A 106 9.12 -5.94 14.80
N ALA A 107 9.81 -4.83 14.70
CA ALA A 107 9.61 -3.66 15.55
C ALA A 107 8.38 -2.85 15.15
N ALA A 108 8.11 -2.81 13.85
CA ALA A 108 6.93 -2.24 13.22
C ALA A 108 6.70 -2.90 11.85
N PHE A 109 5.50 -2.75 11.30
CA PHE A 109 5.24 -3.14 9.90
C PHE A 109 4.18 -2.24 9.27
N PHE A 110 4.20 -2.23 7.96
CA PHE A 110 3.20 -1.60 7.11
C PHE A 110 2.47 -2.68 6.30
N GLN A 111 1.14 -2.63 6.30
CA GLN A 111 0.29 -3.48 5.49
C GLN A 111 -0.53 -2.63 4.53
N ARG A 112 -0.24 -2.76 3.25
CA ARG A 112 -1.04 -2.10 2.21
C ARG A 112 -2.39 -2.81 2.06
N GLY A 113 -3.47 -2.06 2.00
CA GLY A 113 -4.81 -2.56 1.75
C GLY A 113 -5.51 -1.78 0.64
N ASN A 114 -6.57 -2.35 0.09
CA ASN A 114 -7.38 -1.68 -0.93
C ASN A 114 -8.37 -0.69 -0.31
N ASP A 115 -8.75 -0.88 0.94
CA ASP A 115 -9.73 -0.10 1.69
C ASP A 115 -9.09 0.84 2.71
N GLU A 116 -8.04 0.40 3.38
CA GLU A 116 -7.19 1.22 4.25
C GLU A 116 -5.77 0.66 4.29
N ASN A 117 -4.80 1.53 4.52
CA ASN A 117 -3.42 1.14 4.77
C ASN A 117 -3.20 1.06 6.28
N LEU A 118 -2.51 0.01 6.74
CA LEU A 118 -2.31 -0.26 8.14
C LEU A 118 -0.84 -0.12 8.53
N ILE A 119 -0.56 0.71 9.52
CA ILE A 119 0.72 0.79 10.22
C ILE A 119 0.53 0.16 11.59
N VAL A 120 1.41 -0.77 11.97
CA VAL A 120 1.41 -1.40 13.29
C VAL A 120 2.76 -1.22 13.93
N LEU A 121 2.78 -0.67 15.15
CA LEU A 121 4.01 -0.45 15.89
C LEU A 121 3.80 -0.53 17.40
N GLY A 122 4.88 -0.83 18.14
CA GLY A 122 4.97 -0.61 19.57
C GLY A 122 5.46 0.81 19.87
N LEU A 123 4.80 1.53 20.78
CA LEU A 123 5.32 2.80 21.25
C LEU A 123 6.67 2.56 21.97
N PRO A 124 7.70 3.38 21.74
CA PRO A 124 8.99 3.20 22.37
C PRO A 124 8.89 3.48 23.88
N ASP A 125 9.70 2.79 24.65
CA ASP A 125 9.96 3.22 26.03
C ASP A 125 10.55 4.63 26.04
N THR A 126 10.21 5.40 27.06
CA THR A 126 10.42 6.86 27.17
C THR A 126 11.82 7.38 26.83
N ASN A 127 12.82 6.51 26.67
CA ASN A 127 14.22 6.84 26.39
C ASN A 127 14.78 6.25 25.08
N SER A 128 14.01 5.49 24.31
CA SER A 128 14.50 4.94 23.03
C SER A 128 14.17 5.88 21.86
N ALA A 129 15.10 6.00 20.92
CA ALA A 129 14.84 6.70 19.67
C ALA A 129 13.82 5.90 18.85
N TYR A 130 12.97 6.59 18.06
CA TYR A 130 12.02 5.97 17.14
C TYR A 130 12.75 5.38 15.91
N THR A 131 13.72 4.48 16.12
CA THR A 131 14.44 3.79 15.02
C THR A 131 13.50 2.93 14.18
N ASP A 132 12.38 2.52 14.77
CA ASP A 132 11.40 1.65 14.13
C ASP A 132 10.56 2.35 13.06
N LEU A 133 10.59 3.69 13.00
CA LEU A 133 9.88 4.46 11.98
C LEU A 133 10.58 4.45 10.60
N GLU A 134 11.85 4.06 10.51
CA GLU A 134 12.56 3.97 9.22
C GLU A 134 11.82 3.05 8.24
N VAL A 135 11.34 1.90 8.72
CA VAL A 135 10.54 0.97 7.92
C VAL A 135 9.22 1.60 7.48
N ILE A 136 8.56 2.31 8.42
CA ILE A 136 7.28 2.97 8.14
C ILE A 136 7.46 4.09 7.11
N PHE A 137 8.50 4.92 7.25
CA PHE A 137 8.78 5.98 6.28
C PHE A 137 9.16 5.45 4.91
N HIS A 138 9.88 4.31 4.84
CA HIS A 138 10.18 3.64 3.59
C HIS A 138 8.88 3.24 2.86
N GLU A 139 8.01 2.47 3.53
CA GLU A 139 6.75 2.01 2.94
C GLU A 139 5.80 3.15 2.60
N TYR A 140 5.74 4.13 3.50
CA TYR A 140 4.90 5.30 3.28
C TYR A 140 5.40 6.12 2.09
N THR A 141 6.71 6.17 1.85
CA THR A 141 7.27 6.79 0.65
C THR A 141 6.75 6.12 -0.62
N HIS A 142 6.71 4.79 -0.69
CA HIS A 142 6.10 4.09 -1.82
C HIS A 142 4.64 4.48 -2.03
N LEU A 143 3.87 4.55 -0.94
CA LEU A 143 2.47 4.97 -1.01
C LEU A 143 2.31 6.40 -1.56
N LEU A 144 3.13 7.33 -1.10
CA LEU A 144 3.09 8.73 -1.53
C LEU A 144 3.54 8.94 -2.98
N PHE A 145 4.45 8.09 -3.49
CA PHE A 145 4.85 8.12 -4.90
C PHE A 145 3.91 7.35 -5.83
N ARG A 146 2.83 6.75 -5.33
CA ARG A 146 1.94 5.85 -6.06
C ARG A 146 1.49 6.36 -7.44
N HIS A 147 1.17 7.64 -7.56
CA HIS A 147 0.76 8.23 -8.84
C HIS A 147 1.88 8.28 -9.91
N ASN A 148 3.14 8.08 -9.50
CA ASN A 148 4.30 8.03 -10.38
C ASN A 148 4.77 6.60 -10.66
N ASP A 149 4.18 5.62 -10.01
CA ASP A 149 4.69 4.25 -9.93
C ASP A 149 4.80 3.53 -11.28
N ARG A 150 3.89 3.81 -12.22
CA ARG A 150 3.90 3.18 -13.53
C ARG A 150 5.14 3.49 -14.37
N ILE A 151 5.67 4.70 -14.22
CA ILE A 151 6.76 5.17 -15.08
C ILE A 151 8.14 5.08 -14.43
N TRP A 152 8.19 4.95 -13.11
CA TRP A 152 9.46 4.91 -12.40
C TRP A 152 10.08 3.52 -12.43
N PRO A 153 11.38 3.41 -12.74
CA PRO A 153 12.10 2.15 -12.64
C PRO A 153 12.23 1.72 -11.17
N LEU A 154 12.34 0.41 -10.94
CA LEU A 154 12.33 -0.16 -9.60
C LEU A 154 13.45 0.39 -8.72
N TRP A 155 14.67 0.55 -9.27
CA TRP A 155 15.79 1.12 -8.53
C TRP A 155 15.49 2.53 -7.98
N LEU A 156 14.74 3.36 -8.73
CA LEU A 156 14.40 4.71 -8.28
C LEU A 156 13.36 4.67 -7.15
N LYS A 157 12.37 3.79 -7.26
CA LYS A 157 11.36 3.58 -6.22
C LYS A 157 12.00 3.19 -4.91
N GLU A 158 12.85 2.16 -4.94
CA GLU A 158 13.54 1.66 -3.75
C GLU A 158 14.56 2.68 -3.23
N GLY A 159 15.37 3.26 -4.11
CA GLY A 159 16.37 4.25 -3.71
C GLY A 159 15.77 5.48 -3.04
N MET A 160 14.65 5.99 -3.55
CA MET A 160 13.93 7.10 -2.94
C MET A 160 13.33 6.69 -1.59
N ALA A 161 12.73 5.50 -1.49
CA ALA A 161 12.19 5.00 -0.23
C ALA A 161 13.28 4.85 0.83
N GLU A 162 14.46 4.35 0.47
CA GLU A 162 15.62 4.27 1.37
C GLU A 162 16.13 5.65 1.80
N VAL A 163 16.20 6.64 0.90
CA VAL A 163 16.62 8.00 1.27
C VAL A 163 15.62 8.63 2.24
N TYR A 164 14.31 8.54 1.95
CA TYR A 164 13.27 9.11 2.82
C TYR A 164 13.09 8.34 4.12
N SER A 165 13.44 7.04 4.19
CA SER A 165 13.37 6.25 5.42
C SER A 165 14.16 6.86 6.57
N THR A 166 15.25 7.56 6.25
CA THR A 166 16.16 8.17 7.23
C THR A 166 15.67 9.52 7.78
N PHE A 167 14.41 9.87 7.55
CA PHE A 167 13.82 11.11 8.04
C PHE A 167 13.97 11.28 9.55
N GLU A 168 14.47 12.45 9.96
CA GLU A 168 14.54 12.85 11.36
C GLU A 168 14.31 14.35 11.53
N THR A 169 13.91 14.73 12.75
CA THR A 169 13.82 16.14 13.14
C THR A 169 15.13 16.61 13.79
N ALA A 170 15.60 17.78 13.43
CA ALA A 170 16.85 18.38 13.91
C ALA A 170 16.60 19.84 14.34
N GLY A 171 16.06 20.02 15.55
CA GLY A 171 15.61 21.34 16.01
C GLY A 171 14.48 21.88 15.13
N PRO A 172 14.62 23.09 14.54
CA PRO A 172 13.63 23.66 13.63
C PRO A 172 13.68 23.04 12.22
N ASN A 173 14.70 22.24 11.93
CA ASN A 173 14.92 21.62 10.63
C ASN A 173 14.51 20.14 10.65
N VAL A 174 14.39 19.60 9.48
CA VAL A 174 14.32 18.15 9.21
C VAL A 174 15.49 17.72 8.36
N ARG A 175 15.89 16.46 8.49
CA ARG A 175 16.95 15.82 7.73
C ARG A 175 16.44 14.56 7.05
N ILE A 176 16.90 14.33 5.81
CA ILE A 176 16.63 13.14 5.00
C ILE A 176 17.93 12.74 4.30
N GLY A 177 18.12 11.45 4.02
CA GLY A 177 19.31 10.97 3.30
C GLY A 177 20.53 10.79 4.21
N LYS A 178 20.32 10.41 5.48
CA LYS A 178 21.45 9.98 6.31
C LYS A 178 22.06 8.69 5.78
N PRO A 179 23.37 8.49 5.99
CA PRO A 179 24.02 7.24 5.65
C PRO A 179 23.36 6.04 6.33
N ILE A 180 23.06 5.00 5.57
CA ILE A 180 22.49 3.75 6.06
C ILE A 180 23.64 2.77 6.28
N ASN A 181 23.99 2.51 7.54
CA ASN A 181 25.19 1.76 7.91
C ASN A 181 25.24 0.34 7.32
N HIS A 182 24.12 -0.37 7.26
CA HIS A 182 24.09 -1.71 6.69
C HIS A 182 24.31 -1.70 5.17
N HIS A 183 23.80 -0.68 4.46
CA HIS A 183 24.07 -0.49 3.03
C HIS A 183 25.55 -0.20 2.80
N LEU A 184 26.14 0.72 3.56
CA LEU A 184 27.57 1.02 3.47
C LEU A 184 28.45 -0.21 3.73
N SER A 185 28.08 -1.01 4.73
CA SER A 185 28.79 -2.27 5.03
C SER A 185 28.72 -3.26 3.86
N LEU A 186 27.55 -3.36 3.21
CA LEU A 186 27.34 -4.23 2.06
C LEU A 186 28.14 -3.74 0.83
N LEU A 187 28.05 -2.44 0.54
CA LEU A 187 28.76 -1.79 -0.57
C LEU A 187 30.31 -1.85 -0.41
N ALA A 188 30.79 -1.98 0.82
CA ALA A 188 32.21 -2.20 1.10
C ALA A 188 32.65 -3.65 0.84
N GLN A 189 31.75 -4.62 0.89
CA GLN A 189 32.04 -6.05 0.78
C GLN A 189 31.73 -6.64 -0.60
N GLN A 190 30.82 -6.01 -1.35
CA GLN A 190 30.37 -6.51 -2.65
C GLN A 190 30.58 -5.43 -3.73
N PRO A 191 30.93 -5.86 -4.97
CA PRO A 191 31.02 -4.93 -6.09
C PRO A 191 29.63 -4.39 -6.44
N LEU A 192 29.60 -3.13 -6.88
CA LEU A 192 28.40 -2.53 -7.47
C LEU A 192 27.98 -3.30 -8.73
N LEU A 193 26.70 -3.46 -8.92
CA LEU A 193 26.12 -3.88 -10.19
C LEU A 193 26.46 -2.84 -11.28
N PRO A 194 26.73 -3.24 -12.52
CA PRO A 194 26.73 -2.28 -13.62
C PRO A 194 25.36 -1.58 -13.68
N LEU A 195 25.31 -0.25 -13.85
CA LEU A 195 24.04 0.47 -13.96
C LEU A 195 23.13 -0.07 -15.07
N ALA A 196 23.73 -0.61 -16.15
CA ALA A 196 22.98 -1.29 -17.19
C ALA A 196 22.18 -2.50 -16.66
N GLU A 197 22.70 -3.21 -15.66
CA GLU A 197 22.02 -4.31 -14.98
C GLU A 197 21.02 -3.77 -13.94
N LEU A 198 21.42 -2.81 -13.10
CA LEU A 198 20.56 -2.18 -12.11
C LEU A 198 19.25 -1.67 -12.73
N PHE A 199 19.33 -1.08 -13.92
CA PHE A 199 18.18 -0.52 -14.65
C PHE A 199 17.23 -1.58 -15.22
N THR A 200 17.65 -2.84 -15.32
CA THR A 200 16.85 -3.95 -15.82
C THR A 200 16.22 -4.81 -14.71
N VAL A 201 16.56 -4.54 -13.46
CA VAL A 201 15.98 -5.27 -12.32
C VAL A 201 14.48 -5.01 -12.23
N VAL A 202 13.71 -6.07 -12.15
CA VAL A 202 12.25 -6.08 -11.96
C VAL A 202 11.90 -6.96 -10.75
N HIS A 203 10.64 -6.96 -10.33
CA HIS A 203 10.19 -7.69 -9.13
C HIS A 203 10.52 -9.18 -9.13
N ASP A 204 10.58 -9.82 -10.29
CA ASP A 204 10.92 -11.25 -10.44
C ASP A 204 12.43 -11.50 -10.60
N SER A 205 13.26 -10.46 -10.55
CA SER A 205 14.71 -10.61 -10.69
C SER A 205 15.33 -11.23 -9.44
N PRO A 206 16.34 -12.12 -9.59
CA PRO A 206 17.04 -12.71 -8.44
C PRO A 206 17.72 -11.67 -7.53
N GLN A 207 18.10 -10.52 -8.08
CA GLN A 207 18.71 -9.39 -7.36
C GLN A 207 17.70 -8.66 -6.47
N TYR A 208 16.40 -8.77 -6.78
CA TYR A 208 15.35 -8.15 -5.99
C TYR A 208 14.88 -9.11 -4.90
N ASN A 209 15.10 -8.74 -3.64
CA ASN A 209 14.67 -9.53 -2.49
C ASN A 209 13.85 -8.67 -1.53
N GLU A 210 12.54 -8.64 -1.78
CA GLU A 210 11.58 -7.87 -0.97
C GLU A 210 11.63 -8.24 0.52
N ARG A 211 11.91 -9.52 0.83
CA ARG A 211 11.84 -10.00 2.21
C ARG A 211 12.98 -9.49 3.09
N ASN A 212 14.15 -9.26 2.52
CA ASN A 212 15.36 -8.94 3.30
C ASN A 212 15.82 -7.49 3.15
N ARG A 213 15.49 -6.79 2.06
CA ARG A 213 16.05 -5.45 1.71
C ARG A 213 17.55 -5.31 2.01
N GLN A 214 18.24 -6.42 2.05
CA GLN A 214 19.65 -6.54 2.44
C GLN A 214 20.55 -6.89 1.24
N GLY A 215 19.98 -6.82 0.03
CA GLY A 215 20.71 -7.10 -1.19
C GLY A 215 21.45 -5.89 -1.73
N ILE A 216 22.45 -6.16 -2.57
CA ILE A 216 23.23 -5.13 -3.27
C ILE A 216 22.34 -4.18 -4.07
N PHE A 217 21.21 -4.68 -4.62
CA PHE A 217 20.25 -3.87 -5.36
C PHE A 217 19.70 -2.70 -4.53
N TYR A 218 19.28 -2.93 -3.28
CA TYR A 218 18.76 -1.86 -2.39
C TYR A 218 19.85 -0.88 -2.00
N ALA A 219 21.04 -1.39 -1.64
CA ALA A 219 22.16 -0.56 -1.24
C ALA A 219 22.63 0.34 -2.37
N GLU A 220 22.68 -0.17 -3.60
CA GLU A 220 23.08 0.60 -4.78
C GLU A 220 21.97 1.55 -5.26
N SER A 221 20.72 1.14 -5.17
CA SER A 221 19.56 2.02 -5.42
C SER A 221 19.56 3.22 -4.48
N TRP A 222 19.80 2.99 -3.18
CA TRP A 222 20.02 4.06 -2.21
C TRP A 222 21.19 4.96 -2.60
N LEU A 223 22.36 4.38 -2.90
CA LEU A 223 23.56 5.13 -3.24
C LEU A 223 23.35 6.03 -4.47
N LEU A 224 22.68 5.50 -5.51
CA LEU A 224 22.37 6.26 -6.72
C LEU A 224 21.35 7.37 -6.45
N ALA A 225 20.30 7.09 -5.69
CA ALA A 225 19.29 8.09 -5.31
C ALA A 225 19.91 9.20 -4.45
N ASP A 226 20.73 8.84 -3.46
CA ASP A 226 21.46 9.79 -2.62
C ASP A 226 22.39 10.68 -3.46
N TYR A 227 23.18 10.11 -4.38
CA TYR A 227 24.03 10.86 -5.30
C TYR A 227 23.23 11.86 -6.16
N LEU A 228 22.07 11.42 -6.68
CA LEU A 228 21.22 12.27 -7.53
C LEU A 228 20.49 13.37 -6.76
N MET A 229 20.24 13.18 -5.47
CA MET A 229 19.51 14.13 -4.62
C MET A 229 20.44 15.06 -3.84
N ALA A 230 21.52 14.54 -3.28
CA ALA A 230 22.40 15.21 -2.32
C ALA A 230 23.90 15.12 -2.63
N GLY A 231 24.29 14.44 -3.71
CA GLY A 231 25.68 14.24 -4.08
C GLY A 231 26.46 15.55 -4.34
N ASP A 232 27.75 15.42 -4.58
CA ASP A 232 28.69 16.53 -4.74
C ASP A 232 28.68 17.19 -6.14
N ASN A 233 27.66 16.88 -6.99
CA ASN A 233 27.51 17.41 -8.34
C ASN A 233 26.17 18.15 -8.55
N PRO A 234 26.06 19.44 -8.23
CA PRO A 234 24.82 20.21 -8.39
C PRO A 234 24.29 20.25 -9.84
N ALA A 235 25.16 20.16 -10.84
CA ALA A 235 24.73 20.12 -12.23
C ALA A 235 24.01 18.79 -12.56
N CYS A 236 24.46 17.68 -11.98
CA CYS A 236 23.81 16.38 -12.08
C CYS A 236 22.41 16.43 -11.45
N GLN A 237 22.29 16.98 -10.24
CA GLN A 237 21.01 17.15 -9.54
C GLN A 237 20.01 17.99 -10.35
N ALA A 238 20.48 19.12 -10.91
CA ALA A 238 19.63 19.98 -11.72
C ALA A 238 19.13 19.27 -13.00
N ARG A 239 19.98 18.48 -13.65
CA ARG A 239 19.64 17.70 -14.85
C ARG A 239 18.70 16.53 -14.52
N PHE A 240 18.86 15.89 -13.38
CA PHE A 240 18.01 14.77 -12.96
C PHE A 240 16.51 15.14 -12.93
N LYS A 241 16.17 16.40 -12.71
CA LYS A 241 14.78 16.89 -12.79
C LYS A 241 14.13 16.63 -14.16
N GLN A 242 14.91 16.46 -15.22
CA GLN A 242 14.41 16.13 -16.56
C GLN A 242 14.10 14.63 -16.74
N PHE A 243 14.53 13.78 -15.84
CA PHE A 243 14.35 12.33 -15.95
C PHE A 243 12.88 11.95 -15.98
N ARG A 244 12.07 12.46 -15.04
CA ARG A 244 10.63 12.20 -14.98
C ARG A 244 9.88 12.66 -16.24
N PRO A 245 10.03 13.88 -16.75
CA PRO A 245 9.42 14.30 -18.01
C PRO A 245 9.75 13.39 -19.20
N LEU A 246 10.97 12.88 -19.30
CA LEU A 246 11.38 11.97 -20.38
C LEU A 246 10.72 10.58 -20.25
N LEU A 247 10.57 10.06 -19.01
CA LEU A 247 9.81 8.85 -18.76
C LEU A 247 8.32 9.01 -19.14
N GLN A 248 7.73 10.17 -18.82
CA GLN A 248 6.35 10.52 -19.19
C GLN A 248 6.14 10.59 -20.72
N GLN A 249 7.18 10.92 -21.46
CA GLN A 249 7.20 10.89 -22.94
C GLN A 249 7.39 9.47 -23.51
N GLY A 250 7.47 8.45 -22.66
CA GLY A 250 7.59 7.04 -23.06
C GLY A 250 9.01 6.58 -23.36
N GLN A 251 10.05 7.36 -22.98
CA GLN A 251 11.42 6.87 -23.14
C GLN A 251 11.71 5.74 -22.15
N LEU A 252 12.48 4.75 -22.59
CA LEU A 252 12.95 3.67 -21.71
C LEU A 252 13.82 4.23 -20.58
N PRO A 253 13.78 3.66 -19.35
CA PRO A 253 14.44 4.21 -18.18
C PRO A 253 15.93 4.52 -18.39
N ALA A 254 16.71 3.61 -18.97
CA ALA A 254 18.13 3.83 -19.24
C ALA A 254 18.37 4.96 -20.25
N GLN A 255 17.54 5.07 -21.28
CA GLN A 255 17.63 6.13 -22.28
C GLN A 255 17.21 7.48 -21.69
N ALA A 256 16.10 7.53 -20.97
CA ALA A 256 15.64 8.74 -20.28
C ALA A 256 16.71 9.28 -19.31
N PHE A 257 17.37 8.37 -18.57
CA PHE A 257 18.41 8.70 -17.63
C PHE A 257 19.65 9.32 -18.32
N THR A 258 20.18 8.65 -19.36
CA THR A 258 21.34 9.15 -20.09
C THR A 258 21.04 10.46 -20.82
N ASN A 259 19.84 10.62 -21.37
CA ASN A 259 19.40 11.86 -22.02
C ASN A 259 19.25 13.01 -21.01
N ALA A 260 18.60 12.74 -19.85
CA ALA A 260 18.42 13.73 -18.80
C ALA A 260 19.76 14.25 -18.28
N LEU A 261 20.66 13.34 -17.93
CA LEU A 261 21.95 13.68 -17.31
C LEU A 261 23.03 14.08 -18.32
N GLN A 262 22.77 13.92 -19.62
CA GLN A 262 23.76 14.16 -20.71
C GLN A 262 25.05 13.38 -20.48
N THR A 263 24.94 12.09 -20.18
CA THR A 263 26.05 11.19 -19.83
C THR A 263 25.79 9.80 -20.40
N THR A 264 26.69 8.86 -20.13
CA THR A 264 26.52 7.44 -20.46
C THR A 264 26.51 6.63 -19.16
N LEU A 265 25.90 5.42 -19.19
CA LEU A 265 25.89 4.55 -18.00
C LEU A 265 27.30 4.23 -17.49
N PRO A 266 28.31 3.89 -18.33
CA PRO A 266 29.69 3.65 -17.84
C PRO A 266 30.34 4.87 -17.18
N VAL A 267 30.07 6.08 -17.65
CA VAL A 267 30.56 7.30 -17.01
C VAL A 267 29.91 7.49 -15.64
N MET A 268 28.60 7.26 -15.55
CA MET A 268 27.87 7.34 -14.29
C MET A 268 28.31 6.24 -13.30
N ASP A 269 28.59 5.02 -13.75
CA ASP A 269 29.20 3.96 -12.94
C ASP A 269 30.52 4.42 -12.29
N ALA A 270 31.38 5.07 -13.07
CA ALA A 270 32.64 5.60 -12.55
C ALA A 270 32.41 6.72 -11.53
N GLU A 271 31.46 7.62 -11.79
CA GLU A 271 31.07 8.69 -10.86
C GLU A 271 30.52 8.14 -9.55
N LEU A 272 29.64 7.13 -9.62
CA LEU A 272 29.04 6.51 -8.45
C LEU A 272 30.09 5.81 -7.58
N ARG A 273 31.06 5.10 -8.20
CA ARG A 273 32.20 4.50 -7.49
C ARG A 273 33.10 5.56 -6.84
N ARG A 274 33.33 6.68 -7.53
CA ARG A 274 34.05 7.82 -6.97
C ARG A 274 33.33 8.40 -5.75
N TYR A 275 32.03 8.60 -5.85
CA TYR A 275 31.18 9.11 -4.77
C TYR A 275 31.20 8.17 -3.54
N LEU A 276 30.99 6.87 -3.74
CA LEU A 276 31.09 5.86 -2.69
C LEU A 276 32.46 5.90 -2.00
N LYS A 277 33.54 5.93 -2.79
CA LYS A 277 34.92 5.98 -2.26
C LYS A 277 35.20 7.26 -1.47
N ALA A 278 34.61 8.38 -1.85
CA ALA A 278 34.76 9.65 -1.14
C ALA A 278 34.11 9.60 0.26
N GLY A 279 33.06 8.78 0.45
CA GLY A 279 32.41 8.54 1.74
C GLY A 279 31.77 9.80 2.35
N ARG A 280 31.42 10.79 1.53
CA ARG A 280 30.87 12.08 1.97
C ARG A 280 29.37 12.11 1.68
N PHE A 281 28.59 11.45 2.54
CA PHE A 281 27.14 11.43 2.47
C PHE A 281 26.61 12.55 3.35
N VAL A 282 26.07 13.60 2.75
CA VAL A 282 25.56 14.78 3.46
C VAL A 282 24.05 14.77 3.43
N PRO A 283 23.38 14.64 4.57
CA PRO A 283 21.92 14.70 4.61
C PRO A 283 21.38 16.01 4.02
N ILE A 284 20.25 15.94 3.36
CA ILE A 284 19.48 17.12 2.94
C ILE A 284 18.81 17.67 4.19
N GLU A 285 19.19 18.88 4.61
CA GLU A 285 18.64 19.58 5.77
C GLU A 285 17.91 20.85 5.32
N PHE A 286 16.68 21.03 5.81
CA PHE A 286 15.87 22.20 5.49
C PHE A 286 14.84 22.47 6.60
N PRO A 287 14.42 23.76 6.77
CA PRO A 287 13.32 24.08 7.67
C PRO A 287 11.98 23.65 7.05
N LEU A 288 11.08 23.10 7.86
CA LEU A 288 9.69 22.94 7.43
C LEU A 288 9.03 24.32 7.29
N LYS A 289 8.25 24.51 6.22
CA LYS A 289 7.53 25.76 5.94
C LYS A 289 6.44 26.05 6.99
N SER A 290 5.84 25.01 7.55
CA SER A 290 4.95 25.12 8.71
C SER A 290 5.78 25.10 9.98
N ASP A 291 5.40 25.94 10.94
CA ASP A 291 6.06 25.98 12.24
C ASP A 291 5.99 24.61 12.92
N ILE A 292 7.15 23.94 13.04
CA ILE A 292 7.27 22.62 13.73
C ILE A 292 6.80 22.72 15.18
N SER A 293 6.83 23.92 15.76
CA SER A 293 6.38 24.21 17.12
C SER A 293 4.86 24.42 17.22
N SER A 294 4.17 24.60 16.08
CA SER A 294 2.72 24.72 16.10
C SER A 294 2.08 23.41 16.53
N PRO A 295 1.12 23.44 17.46
CA PRO A 295 0.43 22.24 17.89
C PRO A 295 -0.27 21.59 16.68
N ILE A 296 0.00 20.30 16.48
CA ILE A 296 -0.71 19.52 15.46
C ILE A 296 -2.18 19.53 15.84
N THR A 297 -3.01 19.90 14.88
CA THR A 297 -4.45 19.78 15.08
C THR A 297 -4.82 18.30 15.11
N LEU A 298 -5.22 17.82 16.26
CA LEU A 298 -5.68 16.46 16.45
C LEU A 298 -6.98 16.44 17.26
N THR A 299 -7.80 15.46 16.98
CA THR A 299 -8.99 15.17 17.78
C THR A 299 -8.84 13.79 18.40
N THR A 300 -9.08 13.69 19.69
CA THR A 300 -9.00 12.41 20.40
C THR A 300 -10.35 12.09 21.04
N ARG A 301 -10.83 10.87 20.83
CA ARG A 301 -12.01 10.33 21.51
C ARG A 301 -11.70 8.98 22.14
N ALA A 302 -12.34 8.69 23.24
CA ALA A 302 -12.38 7.32 23.75
C ALA A 302 -13.20 6.45 22.80
N ILE A 303 -12.72 5.24 22.53
CA ILE A 303 -13.50 4.25 21.80
C ILE A 303 -14.09 3.23 22.76
N THR A 304 -15.19 2.62 22.35
CA THR A 304 -15.87 1.59 23.14
C THR A 304 -15.08 0.28 23.13
N PRO A 305 -15.28 -0.61 24.10
CA PRO A 305 -14.66 -1.94 24.06
C PRO A 305 -14.99 -2.71 22.78
N VAL A 306 -16.17 -2.55 22.22
CA VAL A 306 -16.60 -3.20 20.97
C VAL A 306 -15.78 -2.69 19.79
N GLU A 307 -15.55 -1.37 19.69
CA GLU A 307 -14.66 -0.78 18.68
C GLU A 307 -13.22 -1.28 18.83
N ALA A 308 -12.72 -1.40 20.07
CA ALA A 308 -11.38 -1.92 20.33
C ALA A 308 -11.23 -3.39 19.89
N TYR A 309 -12.20 -4.24 20.25
CA TYR A 309 -12.23 -5.63 19.78
C TYR A 309 -12.29 -5.71 18.26
N PHE A 310 -13.11 -4.87 17.63
CA PHE A 310 -13.23 -4.83 16.18
C PHE A 310 -11.90 -4.46 15.54
N ARG A 311 -11.23 -3.40 15.99
CA ARG A 311 -9.94 -2.94 15.41
C ARG A 311 -8.83 -3.99 15.57
N LEU A 312 -8.74 -4.65 16.72
CA LEU A 312 -7.76 -5.72 16.94
C LEU A 312 -8.07 -6.97 16.08
N GLY A 313 -9.34 -7.30 15.90
CA GLY A 313 -9.77 -8.38 15.02
C GLY A 313 -9.51 -8.05 13.54
N ASP A 314 -9.79 -6.82 13.12
CA ASP A 314 -9.55 -6.35 11.75
C ASP A 314 -8.06 -6.38 11.39
N GLU A 315 -7.19 -5.92 12.29
CA GLU A 315 -5.74 -6.04 12.13
C GLU A 315 -5.30 -7.50 11.92
N LEU A 316 -5.77 -8.42 12.76
CA LEU A 316 -5.45 -9.84 12.63
C LEU A 316 -5.95 -10.42 11.30
N LEU A 317 -7.13 -10.02 10.84
CA LEU A 317 -7.67 -10.48 9.56
C LEU A 317 -6.81 -10.00 8.39
N ARG A 318 -6.38 -8.73 8.40
CA ARG A 318 -5.53 -8.14 7.37
C ARG A 318 -4.18 -8.82 7.20
N ILE A 319 -3.62 -9.35 8.28
CA ILE A 319 -2.37 -10.12 8.25
C ILE A 319 -2.59 -11.64 8.03
N GLY A 320 -3.79 -12.05 7.59
CA GLY A 320 -4.12 -13.44 7.25
C GLY A 320 -4.34 -14.36 8.46
N ARG A 321 -4.68 -13.81 9.64
CA ARG A 321 -4.92 -14.58 10.87
C ARG A 321 -6.42 -14.65 11.19
N ALA A 322 -7.19 -15.16 10.24
CA ALA A 322 -8.65 -15.21 10.28
C ALA A 322 -9.22 -15.92 11.51
N GLU A 323 -8.59 -17.02 11.97
CA GLU A 323 -9.02 -17.75 13.18
C GLU A 323 -8.85 -16.89 14.44
N ALA A 324 -7.77 -16.17 14.55
CA ALA A 324 -7.54 -15.26 15.67
C ALA A 324 -8.52 -14.06 15.62
N ALA A 325 -8.72 -13.50 14.42
CA ALA A 325 -9.67 -12.40 14.21
C ALA A 325 -11.11 -12.75 14.64
N GLU A 326 -11.57 -13.95 14.27
CA GLU A 326 -12.90 -14.45 14.62
C GLU A 326 -13.14 -14.46 16.14
N VAL A 327 -12.12 -14.80 16.94
CA VAL A 327 -12.23 -14.77 18.42
C VAL A 327 -12.55 -13.34 18.89
N TYR A 328 -11.89 -12.32 18.34
CA TYR A 328 -12.14 -10.92 18.70
C TYR A 328 -13.54 -10.46 18.29
N PHE A 329 -13.97 -10.76 17.08
CA PHE A 329 -15.30 -10.38 16.60
C PHE A 329 -16.41 -11.11 17.35
N THR A 330 -16.21 -12.37 17.72
CA THR A 330 -17.17 -13.14 18.56
C THR A 330 -17.28 -12.53 19.96
N GLN A 331 -16.18 -12.07 20.56
CA GLN A 331 -16.25 -11.37 21.86
C GLN A 331 -16.95 -10.01 21.70
N ALA A 332 -16.69 -9.26 20.64
CA ALA A 332 -17.39 -8.02 20.33
C ALA A 332 -18.92 -8.26 20.20
N GLN A 333 -19.33 -9.36 19.55
CA GLN A 333 -20.74 -9.75 19.41
C GLN A 333 -21.41 -10.03 20.75
N LYS A 334 -20.73 -10.74 21.66
CA LYS A 334 -21.21 -10.99 23.00
C LYS A 334 -21.39 -9.71 23.82
N LEU A 335 -20.49 -8.74 23.66
CA LEU A 335 -20.54 -7.47 24.38
C LEU A 335 -21.65 -6.55 23.87
N ALA A 336 -21.87 -6.53 22.57
CA ALA A 336 -22.85 -5.65 21.93
C ALA A 336 -23.53 -6.34 20.74
N PRO A 337 -24.51 -7.23 20.98
CA PRO A 337 -25.18 -7.97 19.90
C PRO A 337 -26.02 -7.08 18.97
N ALA A 338 -26.31 -5.84 19.36
CA ALA A 338 -26.99 -4.87 18.51
C ALA A 338 -26.02 -3.94 17.72
N SER A 339 -24.70 -4.09 17.91
CA SER A 339 -23.71 -3.34 17.13
C SER A 339 -23.51 -3.97 15.74
N PRO A 340 -23.37 -3.19 14.65
CA PRO A 340 -23.02 -3.74 13.34
C PRO A 340 -21.59 -4.30 13.27
N LEU A 341 -20.64 -3.75 14.03
CA LEU A 341 -19.21 -4.02 13.93
C LEU A 341 -18.82 -5.51 14.01
N PRO A 342 -19.32 -6.29 15.01
CA PRO A 342 -18.96 -7.70 15.06
C PRO A 342 -19.47 -8.50 13.86
N TYR A 343 -20.63 -8.17 13.33
CA TYR A 343 -21.18 -8.83 12.14
C TYR A 343 -20.43 -8.44 10.86
N GLU A 344 -19.96 -7.20 10.77
CA GLU A 344 -19.03 -6.78 9.70
C GLU A 344 -17.77 -7.65 9.72
N GLY A 345 -17.11 -7.75 10.88
CA GLY A 345 -15.90 -8.54 11.04
C GLY A 345 -16.09 -10.04 10.77
N LEU A 346 -17.15 -10.65 11.31
CA LEU A 346 -17.49 -12.06 11.06
C LEU A 346 -17.83 -12.31 9.59
N GLY A 347 -18.50 -11.36 8.93
CA GLY A 347 -18.77 -11.40 7.50
C GLY A 347 -17.49 -11.39 6.67
N LEU A 348 -16.51 -10.54 7.03
CA LEU A 348 -15.20 -10.48 6.37
C LEU A 348 -14.41 -11.77 6.59
N VAL A 349 -14.39 -12.33 7.81
CA VAL A 349 -13.75 -13.64 8.09
C VAL A 349 -14.34 -14.74 7.24
N ALA A 350 -15.68 -14.83 7.19
CA ALA A 350 -16.36 -15.84 6.40
C ALA A 350 -16.09 -15.68 4.90
N ALA A 351 -16.04 -14.45 4.40
CA ALA A 351 -15.69 -14.15 3.01
C ALA A 351 -14.25 -14.55 2.66
N GLU A 352 -13.29 -14.33 3.55
CA GLU A 352 -11.89 -14.75 3.39
C GLU A 352 -11.75 -16.27 3.33
N ARG A 353 -12.57 -16.98 4.07
CA ARG A 353 -12.63 -18.46 4.07
C ARG A 353 -13.50 -19.05 2.96
N GLU A 354 -14.01 -18.23 2.04
CA GLU A 354 -14.92 -18.63 0.96
C GLU A 354 -16.24 -19.26 1.48
N GLN A 355 -16.62 -18.97 2.72
CA GLN A 355 -17.88 -19.39 3.36
C GLN A 355 -19.00 -18.40 2.97
N HIS A 356 -19.35 -18.40 1.69
CA HIS A 356 -20.16 -17.34 1.06
C HIS A 356 -21.53 -17.13 1.72
N GLU A 357 -22.26 -18.21 2.05
CA GLU A 357 -23.56 -18.09 2.70
C GLU A 357 -23.47 -17.51 4.12
N GLU A 358 -22.43 -17.88 4.86
CA GLU A 358 -22.18 -17.35 6.18
C GLU A 358 -21.79 -15.88 6.13
N ALA A 359 -20.93 -15.49 5.17
CA ALA A 359 -20.58 -14.11 4.93
C ALA A 359 -21.82 -13.24 4.68
N LEU A 360 -22.71 -13.69 3.78
CA LEU A 360 -23.94 -12.96 3.46
C LEU A 360 -24.92 -12.89 4.64
N ARG A 361 -25.03 -13.95 5.48
CA ARG A 361 -25.84 -13.89 6.71
C ARG A 361 -25.31 -12.83 7.67
N ASN A 362 -24.00 -12.77 7.88
CA ASN A 362 -23.38 -11.81 8.76
C ASN A 362 -23.50 -10.38 8.20
N PHE A 363 -23.24 -10.14 6.92
CA PHE A 363 -23.41 -8.81 6.32
C PHE A 363 -24.87 -8.34 6.39
N LYS A 364 -25.85 -9.23 6.16
CA LYS A 364 -27.25 -8.90 6.32
C LYS A 364 -27.57 -8.45 7.75
N ALA A 365 -27.02 -9.14 8.76
CA ALA A 365 -27.17 -8.73 10.16
C ALA A 365 -26.50 -7.38 10.41
N ALA A 366 -25.28 -7.15 9.89
CA ALA A 366 -24.61 -5.86 9.99
C ALA A 366 -25.48 -4.72 9.42
N PHE A 367 -26.07 -4.91 8.24
CA PHE A 367 -26.94 -3.92 7.60
C PHE A 367 -28.23 -3.65 8.39
N GLN A 368 -28.82 -4.71 8.98
CA GLN A 368 -29.98 -4.56 9.86
C GLN A 368 -29.67 -3.78 11.14
N HIS A 369 -28.42 -3.84 11.62
CA HIS A 369 -27.93 -3.06 12.76
C HIS A 369 -27.35 -1.69 12.36
N GLY A 370 -27.55 -1.26 11.11
CA GLY A 370 -27.19 0.09 10.67
C GLY A 370 -25.72 0.27 10.30
N SER A 371 -25.08 -0.78 9.77
CA SER A 371 -23.69 -0.66 9.27
C SER A 371 -23.50 0.52 8.32
N THR A 372 -22.40 1.23 8.51
CA THR A 372 -21.88 2.28 7.62
C THR A 372 -20.53 1.91 7.00
N SER A 373 -20.19 0.62 7.00
CA SER A 373 -18.97 0.10 6.42
C SER A 373 -19.10 -0.02 4.90
N PHE A 374 -18.44 0.85 4.15
CA PHE A 374 -18.38 0.75 2.69
C PHE A 374 -17.79 -0.60 2.26
N LEU A 375 -16.81 -1.13 3.02
CA LEU A 375 -16.18 -2.41 2.76
C LEU A 375 -17.16 -3.57 2.92
N ALA A 376 -18.01 -3.56 3.95
CA ALA A 376 -19.02 -4.60 4.14
C ALA A 376 -20.02 -4.65 2.98
N TYR A 377 -20.47 -3.49 2.48
CA TYR A 377 -21.35 -3.41 1.29
C TYR A 377 -20.64 -3.92 0.04
N TYR A 378 -19.39 -3.50 -0.19
CA TYR A 378 -18.60 -3.98 -1.33
C TYR A 378 -18.37 -5.49 -1.31
N VAL A 379 -17.95 -6.05 -0.14
CA VAL A 379 -17.65 -7.48 -0.03
C VAL A 379 -18.93 -8.31 -0.14
N ALA A 380 -20.06 -7.85 0.41
CA ALA A 380 -21.37 -8.50 0.24
C ALA A 380 -21.75 -8.58 -1.25
N ALA A 381 -21.68 -7.47 -1.98
CA ALA A 381 -21.94 -7.42 -3.40
C ALA A 381 -21.01 -8.37 -4.19
N ARG A 382 -19.71 -8.35 -3.87
CA ARG A 382 -18.70 -9.22 -4.50
C ARG A 382 -19.01 -10.70 -4.26
N VAL A 383 -19.36 -11.09 -3.03
CA VAL A 383 -19.73 -12.48 -2.67
C VAL A 383 -21.00 -12.88 -3.39
N GLN A 384 -22.04 -12.04 -3.40
CA GLN A 384 -23.28 -12.32 -4.13
C GLN A 384 -23.00 -12.50 -5.63
N TYR A 385 -22.21 -11.61 -6.23
CA TYR A 385 -21.89 -11.68 -7.64
C TYR A 385 -21.07 -12.93 -7.97
N ARG A 386 -20.10 -13.27 -7.11
CA ARG A 386 -19.31 -14.51 -7.28
C ARG A 386 -20.16 -15.78 -7.30
N LEU A 387 -21.20 -15.85 -6.50
CA LEU A 387 -22.14 -16.98 -6.49
C LEU A 387 -22.97 -17.14 -7.78
N THR A 388 -22.96 -16.13 -8.64
CA THR A 388 -23.66 -16.17 -9.94
C THR A 388 -22.79 -16.65 -11.11
N ALA A 389 -21.49 -16.82 -10.88
CA ALA A 389 -20.57 -17.35 -11.89
C ALA A 389 -20.85 -18.84 -12.14
N ASP A 390 -20.66 -19.27 -13.40
CA ASP A 390 -20.71 -20.69 -13.73
C ASP A 390 -19.44 -21.45 -13.30
N SER A 391 -19.35 -22.74 -13.61
CA SER A 391 -18.22 -23.60 -13.27
C SER A 391 -16.90 -23.20 -13.95
N GLU A 392 -16.94 -22.33 -14.96
CA GLU A 392 -15.77 -21.81 -15.68
C GLU A 392 -15.49 -20.33 -15.32
N ASP A 393 -16.05 -19.85 -14.20
CA ASP A 393 -15.91 -18.48 -13.71
C ASP A 393 -16.45 -17.40 -14.68
N ARG A 394 -17.41 -17.76 -15.54
CA ARG A 394 -18.06 -16.82 -16.46
C ARG A 394 -19.32 -16.25 -15.83
N TYR A 395 -19.61 -15.00 -16.16
CA TYR A 395 -20.78 -14.27 -15.68
C TYR A 395 -21.74 -14.00 -16.85
N ALA A 396 -23.04 -14.14 -16.55
CA ALA A 396 -24.13 -13.84 -17.48
C ALA A 396 -25.03 -12.74 -16.91
N PRO A 397 -25.84 -12.06 -17.75
CA PRO A 397 -26.84 -11.11 -17.26
C PRO A 397 -27.79 -11.77 -16.24
N LEU A 398 -28.00 -11.09 -15.12
CA LEU A 398 -28.78 -11.61 -14.00
C LEU A 398 -30.25 -11.18 -14.08
N LYS A 399 -31.11 -11.95 -13.42
CA LYS A 399 -32.52 -11.57 -13.20
C LYS A 399 -32.61 -10.32 -12.32
N SER A 400 -33.66 -9.53 -12.53
CA SER A 400 -33.81 -8.18 -12.00
C SER A 400 -33.59 -8.05 -10.49
N GLU A 401 -34.10 -8.96 -9.65
CA GLU A 401 -33.96 -8.86 -8.18
C GLU A 401 -32.53 -8.97 -7.69
N THR A 402 -31.78 -9.97 -8.16
CA THR A 402 -30.35 -10.13 -7.79
C THR A 402 -29.51 -8.99 -8.35
N ALA A 403 -29.78 -8.57 -9.58
CA ALA A 403 -29.09 -7.44 -10.17
C ALA A 403 -29.29 -6.13 -9.40
N VAL A 404 -30.53 -5.88 -8.96
CA VAL A 404 -30.87 -4.70 -8.15
C VAL A 404 -30.16 -4.75 -6.79
N ALA A 405 -30.10 -5.91 -6.14
CA ALA A 405 -29.42 -6.06 -4.85
C ALA A 405 -27.91 -5.77 -4.96
N ILE A 406 -27.21 -6.41 -5.91
CA ILE A 406 -25.77 -6.22 -6.13
C ILE A 406 -25.47 -4.75 -6.47
N ARG A 407 -26.22 -4.18 -7.43
CA ARG A 407 -26.08 -2.77 -7.82
C ARG A 407 -26.28 -1.83 -6.63
N GLY A 408 -27.32 -2.07 -5.82
CA GLY A 408 -27.65 -1.28 -4.65
C GLY A 408 -26.57 -1.30 -3.58
N GLU A 409 -25.97 -2.45 -3.32
CA GLU A 409 -24.86 -2.60 -2.37
C GLU A 409 -23.59 -1.88 -2.86
N LEU A 410 -23.23 -2.02 -4.15
CA LEU A 410 -22.09 -1.29 -4.74
C LEU A 410 -22.31 0.23 -4.72
N GLN A 411 -23.50 0.69 -5.06
CA GLN A 411 -23.84 2.12 -4.97
C GLN A 411 -23.79 2.62 -3.52
N LYS A 412 -24.22 1.81 -2.56
CA LYS A 412 -24.14 2.16 -1.13
C LYS A 412 -22.69 2.22 -0.67
N SER A 413 -21.83 1.30 -1.11
CA SER A 413 -20.38 1.34 -0.87
C SER A 413 -19.78 2.65 -1.40
N LEU A 414 -20.08 3.01 -2.64
CA LEU A 414 -19.57 4.24 -3.27
C LEU A 414 -20.17 5.51 -2.68
N ALA A 415 -21.40 5.48 -2.15
CA ALA A 415 -21.98 6.60 -1.42
C ALA A 415 -21.24 6.87 -0.10
N LEU A 416 -20.72 5.84 0.55
CA LEU A 416 -19.93 5.91 1.78
C LEU A 416 -18.45 6.25 1.52
N MET A 417 -17.88 5.73 0.42
CA MET A 417 -16.50 5.97 0.00
C MET A 417 -16.45 6.20 -1.52
N PRO A 418 -16.62 7.45 -1.98
CA PRO A 418 -16.68 7.76 -3.43
C PRO A 418 -15.40 7.45 -4.20
N ASP A 419 -14.26 7.41 -3.52
CA ASP A 419 -12.95 7.15 -4.13
C ASP A 419 -12.45 5.71 -3.90
N PHE A 420 -13.37 4.76 -3.76
CA PHE A 420 -13.03 3.35 -3.60
C PHE A 420 -12.94 2.65 -4.97
N GLY A 421 -11.71 2.55 -5.51
CA GLY A 421 -11.41 1.99 -6.83
C GLY A 421 -11.99 0.60 -7.06
N PRO A 422 -11.86 -0.38 -6.12
CA PRO A 422 -12.42 -1.71 -6.30
C PRO A 422 -13.95 -1.76 -6.46
N ALA A 423 -14.70 -0.86 -5.81
CA ALA A 423 -16.15 -0.81 -5.99
C ALA A 423 -16.54 -0.19 -7.35
N HIS A 424 -15.76 0.78 -7.83
CA HIS A 424 -15.93 1.29 -9.19
C HIS A 424 -15.63 0.21 -10.23
N GLU A 425 -14.55 -0.53 -10.07
CA GLU A 425 -14.21 -1.63 -11.00
C GLU A 425 -15.31 -2.69 -11.04
N LEU A 426 -15.73 -3.19 -9.85
CA LEU A 426 -16.76 -4.23 -9.79
C LEU A 426 -18.09 -3.74 -10.34
N LEU A 427 -18.50 -2.51 -10.07
CA LEU A 427 -19.74 -1.94 -10.61
C LEU A 427 -19.64 -1.77 -12.13
N GLY A 428 -18.52 -1.29 -12.65
CA GLY A 428 -18.28 -1.16 -14.07
C GLY A 428 -18.29 -2.53 -14.80
N PHE A 429 -17.63 -3.52 -14.23
CA PHE A 429 -17.66 -4.88 -14.76
C PHE A 429 -19.07 -5.48 -14.70
N PHE A 430 -19.79 -5.31 -13.59
CA PHE A 430 -21.16 -5.76 -13.43
C PHE A 430 -22.10 -5.13 -14.48
N GLU A 431 -22.06 -3.80 -14.66
CA GLU A 431 -22.88 -3.11 -15.68
C GLU A 431 -22.52 -3.53 -17.10
N MET A 432 -21.24 -3.81 -17.37
CA MET A 432 -20.80 -4.38 -18.66
C MET A 432 -21.46 -5.74 -18.90
N VAL A 433 -21.49 -6.61 -17.91
CA VAL A 433 -22.10 -7.95 -18.05
C VAL A 433 -23.62 -7.83 -18.24
N GLN A 434 -24.29 -6.95 -17.49
CA GLN A 434 -25.73 -6.69 -17.68
C GLN A 434 -26.04 -6.15 -19.09
N GLY A 435 -25.13 -5.38 -19.68
CA GLY A 435 -25.25 -4.86 -21.05
C GLY A 435 -26.29 -3.73 -21.23
N GLU A 436 -26.88 -3.25 -20.14
CA GLU A 436 -27.94 -2.21 -20.18
C GLU A 436 -27.37 -0.81 -20.42
N ASN A 437 -26.21 -0.52 -19.84
CA ASN A 437 -25.58 0.80 -19.92
C ASN A 437 -24.05 0.74 -20.01
N LEU A 438 -23.52 0.48 -21.19
CA LEU A 438 -22.07 0.39 -21.43
C LEU A 438 -21.34 1.72 -21.19
N ALA A 439 -22.01 2.85 -21.37
CA ALA A 439 -21.39 4.16 -21.07
C ALA A 439 -21.15 4.35 -19.56
N LEU A 440 -22.09 3.90 -18.72
CA LEU A 440 -21.93 3.92 -17.26
C LEU A 440 -20.82 2.94 -16.83
N ALA A 441 -20.75 1.75 -17.45
CA ALA A 441 -19.68 0.78 -17.20
C ALA A 441 -18.30 1.38 -17.52
N GLU A 442 -18.16 2.02 -18.68
CA GLU A 442 -16.91 2.69 -19.09
C GLU A 442 -16.51 3.82 -18.11
N HIS A 443 -17.49 4.63 -17.68
CA HIS A 443 -17.26 5.69 -16.69
C HIS A 443 -16.70 5.16 -15.36
N HIS A 444 -17.32 4.11 -14.82
CA HIS A 444 -16.85 3.51 -13.55
C HIS A 444 -15.46 2.89 -13.69
N LEU A 445 -15.18 2.17 -14.79
CA LEU A 445 -13.86 1.58 -15.01
C LEU A 445 -12.77 2.65 -15.23
N GLN A 446 -13.09 3.74 -15.93
CA GLN A 446 -12.16 4.87 -16.04
C GLN A 446 -11.88 5.48 -14.66
N ARG A 447 -12.91 5.65 -13.82
CA ARG A 447 -12.74 6.16 -12.46
C ARG A 447 -11.87 5.23 -11.61
N ALA A 448 -12.03 3.92 -11.71
CA ALA A 448 -11.16 2.94 -11.04
C ALA A 448 -9.69 3.11 -11.46
N ILE A 449 -9.42 3.28 -12.75
CA ILE A 449 -8.09 3.51 -13.30
C ILE A 449 -7.49 4.83 -12.78
N ASP A 450 -8.29 5.90 -12.71
CA ASP A 450 -7.84 7.19 -12.21
C ASP A 450 -7.47 7.13 -10.72
N LEU A 451 -8.21 6.33 -9.94
CA LEU A 451 -7.98 6.12 -8.51
C LEU A 451 -6.80 5.18 -8.22
N GLU A 452 -6.64 4.13 -9.02
CA GLU A 452 -5.60 3.11 -8.85
C GLU A 452 -4.85 2.88 -10.16
N PRO A 453 -4.08 3.86 -10.62
CA PRO A 453 -3.39 3.80 -11.91
C PRO A 453 -2.35 2.67 -12.01
N GLU A 454 -1.84 2.16 -10.90
CA GLU A 454 -0.93 1.01 -10.86
C GLU A 454 -1.64 -0.33 -11.04
N ASN A 455 -2.94 -0.40 -10.83
CA ASN A 455 -3.72 -1.63 -11.02
C ASN A 455 -4.05 -1.85 -12.50
N THR A 456 -3.10 -2.45 -13.20
CA THR A 456 -3.21 -2.64 -14.65
C THR A 456 -4.36 -3.57 -15.07
N SER A 457 -4.92 -4.37 -14.14
CA SER A 457 -6.08 -5.24 -14.46
C SER A 457 -7.31 -4.43 -14.86
N TYR A 458 -7.48 -3.22 -14.31
CA TYR A 458 -8.60 -2.35 -14.67
C TYR A 458 -8.59 -1.91 -16.13
N LEU A 459 -7.39 -1.81 -16.73
CA LEU A 459 -7.28 -1.53 -18.18
C LEU A 459 -7.89 -2.66 -19.03
N PHE A 460 -7.73 -3.90 -18.58
CA PHE A 460 -8.31 -5.03 -19.28
C PHE A 460 -9.85 -4.99 -19.21
N SER A 461 -10.42 -4.75 -18.03
CA SER A 461 -11.88 -4.57 -17.86
C SER A 461 -12.41 -3.41 -18.72
N LEU A 462 -11.69 -2.29 -18.78
CA LEU A 462 -12.07 -1.15 -19.62
C LEU A 462 -12.04 -1.51 -21.11
N ALA A 463 -11.00 -2.20 -21.57
CA ALA A 463 -10.89 -2.64 -22.96
C ALA A 463 -12.04 -3.59 -23.34
N GLN A 464 -12.48 -4.47 -22.43
CA GLN A 464 -13.64 -5.34 -22.66
C GLN A 464 -14.94 -4.54 -22.88
N VAL A 465 -15.18 -3.48 -22.09
CA VAL A 465 -16.34 -2.60 -22.27
C VAL A 465 -16.25 -1.88 -23.63
N GLN A 466 -15.10 -1.31 -23.96
CA GLN A 466 -14.86 -0.61 -25.20
C GLN A 466 -15.08 -1.53 -26.42
N TRP A 467 -14.62 -2.78 -26.33
CA TRP A 467 -14.87 -3.78 -27.36
C TRP A 467 -16.38 -4.08 -27.51
N ARG A 468 -17.08 -4.34 -26.40
CA ARG A 468 -18.55 -4.55 -26.42
C ARG A 468 -19.28 -3.35 -27.00
N ASN A 469 -18.83 -2.14 -26.73
CA ASN A 469 -19.35 -0.89 -27.27
C ASN A 469 -18.89 -0.63 -28.73
N ARG A 470 -18.20 -1.60 -29.35
CA ARG A 470 -17.67 -1.53 -30.72
C ARG A 470 -16.64 -0.41 -30.95
N ASN A 471 -16.07 0.15 -29.88
CA ASN A 471 -14.99 1.14 -29.97
C ASN A 471 -13.62 0.42 -30.01
N LEU A 472 -13.36 -0.26 -31.12
CA LEU A 472 -12.20 -1.16 -31.27
C LEU A 472 -10.86 -0.42 -31.19
N ASP A 473 -10.82 0.83 -31.69
CA ASP A 473 -9.60 1.65 -31.63
C ASP A 473 -9.27 2.08 -30.19
N ALA A 474 -10.28 2.40 -29.40
CA ALA A 474 -10.10 2.69 -27.99
C ALA A 474 -9.63 1.44 -27.24
N ALA A 475 -10.30 0.30 -27.42
CA ALA A 475 -9.92 -0.97 -26.80
C ALA A 475 -8.45 -1.32 -27.08
N ARG A 476 -8.02 -1.19 -28.34
CA ARG A 476 -6.63 -1.43 -28.74
C ARG A 476 -5.66 -0.51 -27.99
N ARG A 477 -5.94 0.80 -27.94
CA ARG A 477 -5.09 1.76 -27.22
C ARG A 477 -5.01 1.45 -25.72
N THR A 478 -6.13 1.07 -25.12
CA THR A 478 -6.22 0.72 -23.70
C THR A 478 -5.40 -0.53 -23.37
N LEU A 479 -5.30 -1.50 -24.31
CA LEU A 479 -4.52 -2.73 -24.13
C LEU A 479 -3.01 -2.55 -24.32
N GLN A 480 -2.53 -1.51 -25.03
CA GLN A 480 -1.11 -1.34 -25.34
C GLN A 480 -0.19 -1.39 -24.09
N PRO A 481 -0.52 -0.72 -22.96
CA PRO A 481 0.30 -0.80 -21.76
C PRO A 481 0.43 -2.21 -21.18
N LEU A 482 -0.55 -3.10 -21.45
CA LEU A 482 -0.56 -4.47 -20.95
C LEU A 482 0.39 -5.41 -21.70
N LEU A 483 0.92 -4.99 -22.86
CA LEU A 483 1.87 -5.77 -23.65
C LEU A 483 3.32 -5.60 -23.18
N LEU A 484 3.57 -4.72 -22.23
CA LEU A 484 4.91 -4.46 -21.71
C LEU A 484 5.47 -5.67 -20.94
N PRO A 485 6.80 -5.90 -21.00
CA PRO A 485 7.44 -7.06 -20.33
C PRO A 485 7.20 -7.15 -18.81
N ASN A 486 6.98 -6.00 -18.15
CA ASN A 486 6.71 -5.90 -16.71
C ASN A 486 5.25 -6.16 -16.32
N THR A 487 4.36 -6.41 -17.28
CA THR A 487 2.98 -6.82 -17.02
C THR A 487 2.95 -8.30 -16.60
N ASP A 488 2.05 -8.65 -15.67
CA ASP A 488 1.77 -10.06 -15.34
C ASP A 488 1.59 -10.91 -16.60
N ALA A 489 2.25 -12.06 -16.64
CA ALA A 489 2.30 -12.90 -17.86
C ALA A 489 0.91 -13.37 -18.31
N LYS A 490 0.01 -13.67 -17.36
CA LYS A 490 -1.36 -14.12 -17.67
C LYS A 490 -2.20 -12.96 -18.20
N LEU A 491 -2.10 -11.80 -17.56
CA LEU A 491 -2.82 -10.60 -18.01
C LEU A 491 -2.34 -10.16 -19.40
N ARG A 492 -1.03 -10.23 -19.67
CA ARG A 492 -0.45 -9.93 -20.98
C ARG A 492 -0.97 -10.90 -22.05
N ALA A 493 -0.98 -12.20 -21.76
CA ALA A 493 -1.52 -13.20 -22.71
C ALA A 493 -2.99 -12.94 -23.06
N HIS A 494 -3.82 -12.60 -22.09
CA HIS A 494 -5.22 -12.22 -22.33
C HIS A 494 -5.33 -10.94 -23.18
N ALA A 495 -4.46 -9.95 -22.94
CA ALA A 495 -4.45 -8.73 -23.74
C ALA A 495 -4.04 -8.99 -25.20
N GLU A 496 -3.05 -9.85 -25.43
CA GLU A 496 -2.61 -10.29 -26.78
C GLU A 496 -3.74 -11.02 -27.52
N GLU A 497 -4.42 -11.95 -26.84
CA GLU A 497 -5.57 -12.68 -27.39
C GLU A 497 -6.70 -11.74 -27.78
N MET A 498 -7.02 -10.79 -26.92
CA MET A 498 -8.06 -9.79 -27.18
C MET A 498 -7.71 -8.90 -28.36
N ILE A 499 -6.46 -8.46 -28.51
CA ILE A 499 -6.00 -7.70 -29.67
C ILE A 499 -6.15 -8.52 -30.95
N GLN A 500 -5.77 -9.81 -30.94
CA GLN A 500 -5.96 -10.69 -32.09
C GLN A 500 -7.45 -10.84 -32.46
N GLY A 501 -8.34 -10.91 -31.45
CA GLY A 501 -9.79 -10.92 -31.65
C GLY A 501 -10.30 -9.63 -32.33
N ILE A 502 -9.81 -8.47 -31.86
CA ILE A 502 -10.10 -7.16 -32.46
C ILE A 502 -9.65 -7.14 -33.95
N ASP A 503 -8.44 -7.63 -34.23
CA ASP A 503 -7.87 -7.64 -35.58
C ASP A 503 -8.67 -8.54 -36.54
N ARG A 504 -9.21 -9.66 -36.04
CA ARG A 504 -10.06 -10.55 -36.81
C ARG A 504 -11.51 -10.07 -36.96
N LYS A 505 -11.88 -8.94 -36.31
CA LYS A 505 -13.26 -8.40 -36.22
C LYS A 505 -14.27 -9.42 -35.67
N GLN A 506 -13.84 -10.30 -34.75
CA GLN A 506 -14.71 -11.27 -34.12
C GLN A 506 -15.54 -10.64 -33.01
N PRO A 507 -16.82 -11.06 -32.80
CA PRO A 507 -17.61 -10.60 -31.65
C PRO A 507 -17.00 -11.10 -30.35
N VAL A 508 -17.17 -10.32 -29.26
CA VAL A 508 -16.80 -10.71 -27.88
C VAL A 508 -17.61 -11.95 -27.49
N GLN A 509 -16.97 -13.01 -27.10
CA GLN A 509 -17.59 -14.18 -26.47
C GLN A 509 -17.95 -13.93 -25.00
#